data_184971a739a31ae4b5f4dc8b5e7e5244
#
_entry.id   184971a739a31ae4b5f4dc8b5e7e5244
#
_cell.length_a   1.000
_cell.length_b   1.000
_cell.length_c   1.000
_cell.angle_alpha   90.00
_cell.angle_beta   90.00
_cell.angle_gamma   90.00
#
_symmetry.space_group_name_H-M   'P 1'
#
loop_
_entity.id
_entity.type
_entity.pdbx_description
1 polymer ?
#
loop_
_entity_poly.entity_id
_entity_poly.type
_entity_poly.pdbx_seq_one_letter_code
_entity_poly.pdbx_strand_id
1 'polypeptide(L)'
;MIDKKLMAAGYAAAVGSIIIVTLLLGAAFLSDLRRGREQAEPAAVQDTAGSVGTGETQTQVPAEEKEEENTGEAWVEEQSDLLSTVMDQTNSAAEIMTLSGKELWSRFDGAVLTGDSRVVGFSLYTGIPAAQVKARNGATIAELPGFMPEIAAMRPQRVFVAYGINDIKSFVGGRTAAQYAGYAEEKIAEMEDALDGAEIFVNSILPVSPSLAEQDPVYRKVDEYNSELRKMCGKRGWHYIDNDSLAAKYGDLYVSDGIHLEAGFYEHWGRNMLIVQAGVHIDEGGTGVDR
;
A
#
# COMPACT_ATOMS: atom_id res chain seq x y z
N MET A 1 7.25 -16.47 30.21
CA MET A 1 8.09 -16.84 29.05
C MET A 1 7.18 -17.62 28.11
N ILE A 2 6.60 -16.95 27.11
CA ILE A 2 5.66 -17.55 26.14
C ILE A 2 6.51 -18.31 25.13
N ASP A 3 6.17 -19.58 24.91
CA ASP A 3 6.94 -20.47 24.05
C ASP A 3 6.92 -20.00 22.59
N LYS A 4 8.07 -19.54 22.08
CA LYS A 4 8.25 -19.05 20.70
C LYS A 4 7.83 -20.11 19.65
N LYS A 5 7.88 -21.40 19.99
CA LYS A 5 7.45 -22.51 19.11
C LYS A 5 5.92 -22.54 18.98
N LEU A 6 5.18 -22.17 20.03
CA LEU A 6 3.71 -22.14 19.98
C LEU A 6 3.20 -20.98 19.13
N MET A 7 3.89 -19.83 19.15
CA MET A 7 3.57 -18.67 18.30
C MET A 7 3.85 -18.96 16.82
N ALA A 8 4.99 -19.59 16.51
CA ALA A 8 5.32 -19.96 15.12
C ALA A 8 4.34 -20.99 14.55
N ALA A 9 3.88 -21.95 15.36
CA ALA A 9 2.89 -22.93 14.95
C ALA A 9 1.49 -22.31 14.71
N GLY A 10 1.09 -21.34 15.53
CA GLY A 10 -0.17 -20.59 15.35
C GLY A 10 -0.15 -19.76 14.06
N TYR A 11 0.97 -19.14 13.73
CA TYR A 11 1.13 -18.34 12.53
C TYR A 11 1.13 -19.19 11.25
N ALA A 12 1.84 -20.33 11.26
CA ALA A 12 1.84 -21.28 10.15
C ALA A 12 0.44 -21.85 9.88
N ALA A 13 -0.36 -22.08 10.93
CA ALA A 13 -1.74 -22.55 10.80
C ALA A 13 -2.66 -21.46 10.22
N ALA A 14 -2.48 -20.19 10.60
CA ALA A 14 -3.28 -19.07 10.07
C ALA A 14 -2.96 -18.81 8.60
N VAL A 15 -1.69 -18.79 8.21
CA VAL A 15 -1.26 -18.62 6.81
C VAL A 15 -1.72 -19.81 5.95
N GLY A 16 -1.60 -21.04 6.46
CA GLY A 16 -2.11 -22.23 5.79
C GLY A 16 -3.63 -22.20 5.56
N SER A 17 -4.39 -21.66 6.51
CA SER A 17 -5.86 -21.51 6.38
C SER A 17 -6.25 -20.47 5.32
N ILE A 18 -5.53 -19.38 5.21
CA ILE A 18 -5.77 -18.34 4.19
C ILE A 18 -5.48 -18.90 2.79
N ILE A 19 -4.38 -19.64 2.61
CA ILE A 19 -4.03 -20.26 1.32
C ILE A 19 -5.10 -21.30 0.92
N ILE A 20 -5.59 -22.12 1.84
CA ILE A 20 -6.63 -23.13 1.57
C ILE A 20 -7.95 -22.45 1.19
N VAL A 21 -8.35 -21.36 1.86
CA VAL A 21 -9.57 -20.61 1.53
C VAL A 21 -9.45 -19.95 0.16
N THR A 22 -8.30 -19.39 -0.18
CA THR A 22 -8.08 -18.77 -1.50
C THR A 22 -8.10 -19.82 -2.62
N LEU A 23 -7.50 -20.99 -2.41
CA LEU A 23 -7.56 -22.10 -3.38
C LEU A 23 -8.96 -22.69 -3.53
N LEU A 24 -9.75 -22.77 -2.45
CA LEU A 24 -11.14 -23.25 -2.50
C LEU A 24 -12.07 -22.25 -3.20
N LEU A 25 -11.89 -20.95 -2.98
CA LEU A 25 -12.64 -19.90 -3.67
C LEU A 25 -12.27 -19.84 -5.15
N GLY A 26 -11.00 -19.98 -5.50
CA GLY A 26 -10.55 -20.08 -6.90
C GLY A 26 -11.13 -21.32 -7.61
N ALA A 27 -11.15 -22.47 -6.95
CA ALA A 27 -11.73 -23.70 -7.50
C ALA A 27 -13.27 -23.59 -7.68
N ALA A 28 -13.97 -22.95 -6.75
CA ALA A 28 -15.42 -22.69 -6.86
C ALA A 28 -15.74 -21.74 -8.03
N PHE A 29 -14.96 -20.66 -8.18
CA PHE A 29 -15.10 -19.72 -9.29
C PHE A 29 -14.86 -20.40 -10.65
N LEU A 30 -13.83 -21.24 -10.78
CA LEU A 30 -13.56 -22.02 -11.99
C LEU A 30 -14.67 -23.03 -12.30
N SER A 31 -15.32 -23.62 -11.29
CA SER A 31 -16.43 -24.54 -11.47
C SER A 31 -17.71 -23.83 -11.95
N ASP A 32 -17.94 -22.58 -11.53
CA ASP A 32 -19.09 -21.78 -11.97
C ASP A 32 -18.89 -21.25 -13.39
N LEU A 33 -17.66 -20.89 -13.78
CA LEU A 33 -17.32 -20.55 -15.18
C LEU A 33 -17.52 -21.75 -16.12
N ARG A 34 -17.16 -22.96 -15.70
CA ARG A 34 -17.45 -24.18 -16.48
C ARG A 34 -18.92 -24.43 -16.63
N ARG A 35 -19.72 -24.30 -15.58
CA ARG A 35 -21.20 -24.47 -15.63
C ARG A 35 -21.89 -23.43 -16.53
N GLY A 36 -21.39 -22.17 -16.50
CA GLY A 36 -21.91 -21.13 -17.40
C GLY A 36 -21.67 -21.42 -18.89
N ARG A 37 -20.56 -22.13 -19.20
CA ARG A 37 -20.20 -22.51 -20.58
C ARG A 37 -21.02 -23.72 -21.12
N GLU A 38 -21.42 -24.66 -20.26
CA GLU A 38 -22.22 -25.81 -20.61
C GLU A 38 -23.73 -25.48 -20.84
N GLN A 39 -24.19 -24.31 -20.38
CA GLN A 39 -25.57 -23.85 -20.58
C GLN A 39 -25.79 -22.98 -21.83
N ALA A 40 -24.75 -22.72 -22.60
CA ALA A 40 -24.81 -21.94 -23.85
C ALA A 40 -24.73 -22.84 -25.10
N GLU A 41 -25.52 -23.90 -25.17
CA GLU A 41 -25.75 -24.57 -26.43
C GLU A 41 -26.91 -23.88 -27.23
N PRO A 42 -26.73 -23.65 -28.54
CA PRO A 42 -27.73 -22.93 -29.33
C PRO A 42 -28.95 -23.82 -29.60
N ALA A 43 -30.14 -23.27 -29.34
CA ALA A 43 -31.41 -23.89 -29.66
C ALA A 43 -31.56 -24.07 -31.18
N ALA A 44 -31.87 -25.29 -31.62
CA ALA A 44 -32.15 -25.66 -32.98
C ALA A 44 -33.37 -24.88 -33.54
N VAL A 45 -33.14 -24.23 -34.67
CA VAL A 45 -34.19 -23.58 -35.46
C VAL A 45 -34.92 -24.64 -36.30
N GLN A 46 -36.23 -24.81 -36.11
CA GLN A 46 -37.09 -25.61 -36.94
C GLN A 46 -37.42 -24.88 -38.24
N ASP A 47 -37.26 -25.62 -39.34
CA ASP A 47 -37.70 -25.28 -40.71
C ASP A 47 -39.20 -25.04 -40.80
N THR A 48 -39.57 -23.93 -41.43
CA THR A 48 -40.85 -23.86 -42.15
C THR A 48 -40.59 -23.33 -43.55
N ALA A 49 -40.91 -24.19 -44.51
CA ALA A 49 -40.82 -23.93 -45.94
C ALA A 49 -41.80 -22.86 -46.40
N GLY A 50 -41.39 -21.99 -47.28
CA GLY A 50 -42.27 -21.05 -48.04
C GLY A 50 -41.52 -20.48 -49.24
N SER A 51 -42.00 -20.82 -50.37
CA SER A 51 -41.61 -20.77 -51.77
C SER A 51 -41.39 -19.35 -52.35
N VAL A 52 -40.51 -19.31 -53.40
CA VAL A 52 -40.48 -18.51 -54.64
C VAL A 52 -39.88 -17.07 -54.59
N GLY A 53 -38.86 -16.89 -55.46
CA GLY A 53 -38.53 -15.59 -56.03
C GLY A 53 -37.02 -15.48 -56.48
N THR A 54 -36.88 -15.69 -57.80
CA THR A 54 -35.60 -15.52 -58.56
C THR A 54 -34.99 -14.12 -58.45
N GLY A 55 -33.68 -14.07 -58.30
CA GLY A 55 -32.92 -12.83 -58.44
C GLY A 55 -31.43 -13.07 -58.20
N GLU A 56 -30.67 -13.28 -59.29
CA GLU A 56 -29.19 -13.35 -59.27
C GLU A 56 -28.63 -12.00 -58.87
N THR A 57 -27.85 -11.96 -57.81
CA THR A 57 -26.88 -10.90 -57.60
C THR A 57 -25.65 -11.52 -56.92
N GLN A 58 -24.57 -11.56 -57.66
CA GLN A 58 -23.22 -11.92 -57.16
C GLN A 58 -22.80 -10.90 -56.11
N THR A 59 -22.66 -11.33 -54.91
CA THR A 59 -21.97 -10.55 -53.87
C THR A 59 -20.75 -11.34 -53.42
N GLN A 60 -19.58 -10.74 -53.63
CA GLN A 60 -18.32 -11.24 -53.16
C GLN A 60 -18.31 -11.43 -51.66
N VAL A 61 -17.91 -12.60 -51.22
CA VAL A 61 -17.62 -12.94 -49.81
C VAL A 61 -16.29 -12.29 -49.43
N PRO A 62 -16.23 -11.48 -48.37
CA PRO A 62 -14.94 -11.04 -47.84
C PRO A 62 -14.23 -12.23 -47.19
N ALA A 63 -12.94 -12.30 -47.38
CA ALA A 63 -12.07 -13.31 -46.78
C ALA A 63 -12.25 -13.34 -45.25
N GLU A 64 -12.47 -14.52 -44.69
CA GLU A 64 -12.36 -14.78 -43.25
C GLU A 64 -10.96 -14.41 -42.78
N GLU A 65 -10.84 -13.36 -41.97
CA GLU A 65 -9.70 -13.16 -41.10
C GLU A 65 -9.65 -14.32 -40.10
N LYS A 66 -8.57 -15.09 -40.15
CA LYS A 66 -8.28 -16.07 -39.12
C LYS A 66 -8.01 -15.32 -37.83
N GLU A 67 -8.97 -15.27 -36.90
CA GLU A 67 -8.71 -14.93 -35.54
C GLU A 67 -7.72 -15.94 -34.96
N GLU A 68 -6.55 -15.44 -34.55
CA GLU A 68 -5.51 -16.23 -33.96
C GLU A 68 -5.98 -16.84 -32.64
N GLU A 69 -5.96 -18.15 -32.58
CA GLU A 69 -6.26 -19.02 -31.44
C GLU A 69 -5.11 -18.95 -30.42
N ASN A 70 -4.77 -17.75 -29.89
CA ASN A 70 -3.67 -17.53 -28.95
C ASN A 70 -4.12 -16.88 -27.61
N THR A 71 -5.40 -16.88 -27.29
CA THR A 71 -5.90 -16.23 -26.06
C THR A 71 -5.75 -17.08 -24.81
N GLY A 72 -5.59 -18.38 -24.92
CA GLY A 72 -5.52 -19.30 -23.79
C GLY A 72 -4.14 -19.36 -23.14
N GLU A 73 -3.08 -19.45 -23.93
CA GLU A 73 -1.70 -19.57 -23.40
C GLU A 73 -1.22 -18.24 -22.78
N ALA A 74 -1.47 -17.12 -23.45
CA ALA A 74 -1.13 -15.79 -22.91
C ALA A 74 -1.84 -15.50 -21.58
N TRP A 75 -3.10 -15.89 -21.46
CA TRP A 75 -3.87 -15.73 -20.21
C TRP A 75 -3.34 -16.61 -19.07
N VAL A 76 -2.90 -17.84 -19.36
CA VAL A 76 -2.28 -18.74 -18.37
C VAL A 76 -0.92 -18.21 -17.92
N GLU A 77 -0.12 -17.66 -18.83
CA GLU A 77 1.18 -17.08 -18.53
C GLU A 77 1.01 -15.83 -17.64
N GLU A 78 0.10 -14.92 -17.97
CA GLU A 78 -0.23 -13.73 -17.16
C GLU A 78 -0.68 -14.10 -15.74
N GLN A 79 -1.54 -15.13 -15.59
CA GLN A 79 -1.98 -15.61 -14.28
C GLN A 79 -0.84 -16.27 -13.49
N SER A 80 0.08 -16.96 -14.16
CA SER A 80 1.27 -17.56 -13.55
C SER A 80 2.21 -16.50 -13.01
N ASP A 81 2.44 -15.43 -13.76
CA ASP A 81 3.29 -14.31 -13.37
C ASP A 81 2.70 -13.53 -12.19
N LEU A 82 1.38 -13.29 -12.21
CA LEU A 82 0.66 -12.70 -11.09
C LEU A 82 0.79 -13.53 -9.80
N LEU A 83 0.58 -14.84 -9.89
CA LEU A 83 0.72 -15.75 -8.73
C LEU A 83 2.17 -15.77 -8.22
N SER A 84 3.16 -15.79 -9.11
CA SER A 84 4.57 -15.70 -8.73
C SER A 84 4.88 -14.41 -7.99
N THR A 85 4.42 -13.27 -8.51
CA THR A 85 4.59 -11.96 -7.88
C THR A 85 3.97 -11.90 -6.50
N VAL A 86 2.72 -12.37 -6.33
CA VAL A 86 2.03 -12.41 -5.03
C VAL A 86 2.75 -13.32 -4.04
N MET A 87 3.26 -14.46 -4.49
CA MET A 87 4.04 -15.36 -3.62
C MET A 87 5.34 -14.73 -3.18
N ASP A 88 6.07 -14.05 -4.06
CA ASP A 88 7.32 -13.37 -3.73
C ASP A 88 7.11 -12.22 -2.75
N GLN A 89 6.06 -11.43 -2.94
CA GLN A 89 5.65 -10.37 -2.01
C GLN A 89 5.29 -10.96 -0.63
N THR A 90 4.53 -12.04 -0.59
CA THR A 90 4.14 -12.71 0.65
C THR A 90 5.37 -13.26 1.40
N ASN A 91 6.32 -13.86 0.68
CA ASN A 91 7.57 -14.36 1.25
C ASN A 91 8.43 -13.21 1.81
N SER A 92 8.52 -12.10 1.08
CA SER A 92 9.23 -10.89 1.52
C SER A 92 8.63 -10.31 2.80
N ALA A 93 7.30 -10.22 2.88
CA ALA A 93 6.62 -9.78 4.10
C ALA A 93 6.88 -10.72 5.27
N ALA A 94 6.82 -12.04 5.05
CA ALA A 94 7.09 -13.04 6.08
C ALA A 94 8.54 -12.94 6.58
N GLU A 95 9.51 -12.72 5.69
CA GLU A 95 10.91 -12.48 6.07
C GLU A 95 11.04 -11.24 6.95
N ILE A 96 10.49 -10.10 6.52
CA ILE A 96 10.52 -8.83 7.28
C ILE A 96 9.92 -9.02 8.67
N MET A 97 8.85 -9.79 8.80
CA MET A 97 8.21 -10.07 10.10
C MET A 97 9.11 -10.87 11.05
N THR A 98 10.09 -11.60 10.55
CA THR A 98 11.03 -12.39 11.37
C THR A 98 12.33 -11.65 11.73
N LEU A 99 12.63 -10.53 11.04
CA LEU A 99 13.83 -9.74 11.32
C LEU A 99 13.82 -9.23 12.78
N SER A 100 14.95 -9.17 13.41
CA SER A 100 15.09 -8.69 14.78
C SER A 100 16.06 -7.50 14.89
N GLY A 101 15.80 -6.61 15.81
CA GLY A 101 16.70 -5.56 16.24
C GLY A 101 17.61 -5.01 15.13
N LYS A 102 18.91 -5.34 15.18
CA LYS A 102 19.90 -4.83 14.24
C LYS A 102 19.62 -5.20 12.77
N GLU A 103 19.09 -6.39 12.50
CA GLU A 103 18.79 -6.85 11.14
C GLU A 103 17.65 -6.02 10.54
N LEU A 104 16.60 -5.74 11.32
CA LEU A 104 15.49 -4.89 10.91
C LEU A 104 16.00 -3.49 10.52
N TRP A 105 16.80 -2.89 11.38
CA TRP A 105 17.25 -1.50 11.17
C TRP A 105 18.27 -1.37 10.05
N SER A 106 19.07 -2.39 9.76
CA SER A 106 19.98 -2.39 8.61
C SER A 106 19.26 -2.36 7.26
N ARG A 107 17.97 -2.75 7.20
CA ARG A 107 17.15 -2.63 5.98
C ARG A 107 16.88 -1.17 5.59
N PHE A 108 17.10 -0.23 6.52
CA PHE A 108 16.99 1.21 6.25
C PHE A 108 18.32 1.83 5.75
N ASP A 109 19.36 1.04 5.53
CA ASP A 109 20.61 1.54 4.93
C ASP A 109 20.31 2.20 3.57
N GLY A 110 20.89 3.40 3.35
CA GLY A 110 20.62 4.20 2.15
C GLY A 110 19.26 4.92 2.15
N ALA A 111 18.48 4.84 3.22
CA ALA A 111 17.23 5.59 3.37
C ALA A 111 17.41 6.83 4.23
N VAL A 112 16.50 7.80 4.05
CA VAL A 112 16.31 8.94 4.96
C VAL A 112 14.88 8.92 5.48
N LEU A 113 14.70 9.18 6.77
CA LEU A 113 13.41 9.40 7.40
C LEU A 113 13.26 10.89 7.70
N THR A 114 12.19 11.53 7.22
CA THR A 114 11.94 12.95 7.48
C THR A 114 10.53 13.15 8.05
N GLY A 115 10.41 14.03 9.04
CA GLY A 115 9.12 14.20 9.71
C GLY A 115 9.16 15.06 10.97
N ASP A 116 8.15 14.86 11.79
CA ASP A 116 7.93 15.54 13.06
C ASP A 116 8.57 14.81 14.26
N SER A 117 8.10 15.13 15.48
CA SER A 117 8.61 14.53 16.73
C SER A 117 8.44 13.00 16.78
N ARG A 118 7.47 12.44 16.10
CA ARG A 118 7.28 10.99 16.03
C ARG A 118 8.41 10.34 15.24
N VAL A 119 8.87 10.98 14.15
CA VAL A 119 10.03 10.51 13.38
C VAL A 119 11.33 10.67 14.14
N VAL A 120 11.47 11.71 14.97
CA VAL A 120 12.65 11.86 15.88
C VAL A 120 12.85 10.60 16.72
N GLY A 121 11.77 9.94 17.14
CA GLY A 121 11.83 8.70 17.91
C GLY A 121 12.60 7.57 17.24
N PHE A 122 12.68 7.50 15.92
CA PHE A 122 13.52 6.51 15.23
C PHE A 122 15.00 6.66 15.61
N SER A 123 15.50 7.88 15.75
CA SER A 123 16.87 8.12 16.18
C SER A 123 17.13 7.83 17.68
N LEU A 124 16.06 7.82 18.49
CA LEU A 124 16.14 7.64 19.93
C LEU A 124 15.96 6.18 20.35
N TYR A 125 15.10 5.43 19.67
CA TYR A 125 14.61 4.14 20.12
C TYR A 125 14.99 2.98 19.20
N THR A 126 15.66 3.26 18.06
CA THR A 126 15.99 2.22 17.09
C THR A 126 17.49 2.18 16.77
N GLY A 127 17.90 1.22 15.92
CA GLY A 127 19.26 1.16 15.41
C GLY A 127 19.52 2.02 14.17
N ILE A 128 18.54 2.83 13.72
CA ILE A 128 18.72 3.74 12.58
C ILE A 128 19.68 4.87 12.98
N PRO A 129 20.78 5.11 12.22
CA PRO A 129 21.70 6.19 12.50
C PRO A 129 21.00 7.55 12.56
N ALA A 130 21.27 8.36 13.58
CA ALA A 130 20.65 9.68 13.73
C ALA A 130 20.87 10.59 12.50
N ALA A 131 21.97 10.39 11.76
CA ALA A 131 22.22 11.12 10.52
C ALA A 131 21.17 10.85 9.43
N GLN A 132 20.53 9.69 9.43
CA GLN A 132 19.46 9.33 8.49
C GLN A 132 18.10 9.91 8.88
N VAL A 133 17.94 10.46 10.09
CA VAL A 133 16.70 11.02 10.59
C VAL A 133 16.75 12.55 10.49
N LYS A 134 16.04 13.11 9.51
CA LYS A 134 15.91 14.55 9.25
C LYS A 134 14.55 15.03 9.75
N ALA A 135 14.43 15.15 11.07
CA ALA A 135 13.17 15.42 11.74
C ALA A 135 13.37 16.36 12.93
N ARG A 136 12.29 17.03 13.35
CA ARG A 136 12.31 17.96 14.47
C ARG A 136 11.00 17.93 15.24
N ASN A 137 11.11 18.12 16.56
CA ASN A 137 9.93 18.21 17.42
C ASN A 137 9.03 19.38 16.99
N GLY A 138 7.74 19.10 16.84
CA GLY A 138 6.75 20.07 16.43
C GLY A 138 6.79 20.46 14.94
N ALA A 139 7.64 19.84 14.14
CA ALA A 139 7.76 20.15 12.72
C ALA A 139 6.48 19.89 11.97
N THR A 140 6.25 20.71 10.96
CA THR A 140 5.19 20.57 9.95
C THR A 140 5.84 20.33 8.58
N ILE A 141 5.04 19.93 7.59
CA ILE A 141 5.53 19.72 6.21
C ILE A 141 6.19 21.00 5.61
N ALA A 142 5.81 22.18 6.10
CA ALA A 142 6.41 23.44 5.70
C ALA A 142 7.91 23.54 6.00
N GLU A 143 8.41 22.68 6.86
CA GLU A 143 9.83 22.67 7.27
C GLU A 143 10.69 21.71 6.43
N LEU A 144 10.06 20.86 5.62
CA LEU A 144 10.77 19.93 4.74
C LEU A 144 11.83 20.62 3.86
N PRO A 145 11.58 21.80 3.25
CA PRO A 145 12.60 22.50 2.47
C PRO A 145 13.86 22.83 3.25
N GLY A 146 13.77 23.03 4.58
CA GLY A 146 14.91 23.28 5.44
C GLY A 146 15.84 22.06 5.60
N PHE A 147 15.33 20.85 5.45
CA PHE A 147 16.11 19.60 5.51
C PHE A 147 16.63 19.15 4.14
N MET A 148 16.11 19.69 3.03
CA MET A 148 16.46 19.25 1.68
C MET A 148 17.97 19.27 1.37
N PRO A 149 18.77 20.31 1.75
CA PRO A 149 20.21 20.30 1.49
C PRO A 149 20.93 19.13 2.14
N GLU A 150 20.52 18.76 3.36
CA GLU A 150 21.11 17.64 4.06
C GLU A 150 20.65 16.30 3.50
N ILE A 151 19.37 16.18 3.13
CA ILE A 151 18.82 14.98 2.49
C ILE A 151 19.51 14.73 1.15
N ALA A 152 19.62 15.75 0.30
CA ALA A 152 20.26 15.63 -1.01
C ALA A 152 21.76 15.27 -0.90
N ALA A 153 22.46 15.82 0.10
CA ALA A 153 23.88 15.50 0.35
C ALA A 153 24.09 14.01 0.68
N MET A 154 23.09 13.34 1.25
CA MET A 154 23.15 11.91 1.58
C MET A 154 22.91 11.02 0.36
N ARG A 155 22.38 11.54 -0.75
CA ARG A 155 21.98 10.78 -1.97
C ARG A 155 21.18 9.53 -1.62
N PRO A 156 20.05 9.66 -0.93
CA PRO A 156 19.29 8.51 -0.48
C PRO A 156 18.70 7.76 -1.68
N GLN A 157 18.59 6.45 -1.56
CA GLN A 157 17.81 5.63 -2.50
C GLN A 157 16.30 5.71 -2.21
N ARG A 158 15.94 6.00 -0.95
CA ARG A 158 14.56 6.04 -0.45
C ARG A 158 14.40 7.14 0.57
N VAL A 159 13.26 7.82 0.51
CA VAL A 159 12.88 8.79 1.54
C VAL A 159 11.52 8.44 2.11
N PHE A 160 11.47 8.22 3.42
CA PHE A 160 10.24 8.03 4.18
C PHE A 160 9.80 9.35 4.78
N VAL A 161 8.65 9.85 4.37
CA VAL A 161 8.07 11.13 4.79
C VAL A 161 6.94 10.87 5.79
N ALA A 162 6.96 11.50 6.96
CA ALA A 162 5.89 11.37 7.96
C ALA A 162 5.67 12.68 8.71
N TYR A 163 4.81 13.52 8.15
CA TYR A 163 4.31 14.77 8.72
C TYR A 163 2.79 14.72 8.82
N GLY A 164 2.18 15.69 9.48
CA GLY A 164 0.75 15.94 9.39
C GLY A 164 0.08 16.19 10.73
N ILE A 165 0.50 15.57 11.83
CA ILE A 165 -0.19 15.74 13.12
C ILE A 165 -0.12 17.18 13.63
N ASN A 166 1.00 17.86 13.43
CA ASN A 166 1.17 19.28 13.76
C ASN A 166 0.50 20.18 12.72
N ASP A 167 0.49 19.75 11.47
CA ASP A 167 -0.13 20.47 10.35
C ASP A 167 -1.64 20.59 10.52
N ILE A 168 -2.31 19.50 10.92
CA ILE A 168 -3.76 19.47 11.22
C ILE A 168 -4.09 20.52 12.29
N LYS A 169 -3.31 20.58 13.37
CA LYS A 169 -3.53 21.49 14.47
C LYS A 169 -3.26 22.94 14.10
N SER A 170 -2.21 23.16 13.33
CA SER A 170 -1.72 24.50 12.94
C SER A 170 -2.32 25.01 11.63
N PHE A 171 -3.14 24.19 10.95
CA PHE A 171 -3.74 24.50 9.64
C PHE A 171 -2.70 24.84 8.56
N VAL A 172 -1.54 24.19 8.59
CA VAL A 172 -0.50 24.36 7.57
C VAL A 172 -1.02 23.88 6.22
N GLY A 173 -0.80 24.68 5.18
CA GLY A 173 -1.33 24.43 3.84
C GLY A 173 -2.81 24.76 3.67
N GLY A 174 -3.57 24.98 4.77
CA GLY A 174 -4.99 25.32 4.72
C GLY A 174 -5.84 24.63 5.78
N ARG A 175 -7.17 24.84 5.70
CA ARG A 175 -8.12 24.32 6.71
C ARG A 175 -8.80 23.02 6.33
N THR A 176 -8.62 22.56 5.10
CA THR A 176 -9.20 21.31 4.59
C THR A 176 -8.11 20.28 4.29
N ALA A 177 -8.46 19.02 4.36
CA ALA A 177 -7.56 17.91 4.02
C ALA A 177 -7.00 18.04 2.59
N ALA A 178 -7.85 18.41 1.62
CA ALA A 178 -7.43 18.60 0.23
C ALA A 178 -6.43 19.77 0.07
N GLN A 179 -6.60 20.87 0.83
CA GLN A 179 -5.64 21.98 0.81
C GLN A 179 -4.30 21.54 1.39
N TYR A 180 -4.31 20.80 2.50
CA TYR A 180 -3.11 20.25 3.09
C TYR A 180 -2.39 19.30 2.13
N ALA A 181 -3.11 18.35 1.53
CA ALA A 181 -2.52 17.40 0.59
C ALA A 181 -1.90 18.10 -0.63
N GLY A 182 -2.55 19.14 -1.17
CA GLY A 182 -1.97 19.95 -2.26
C GLY A 182 -0.69 20.67 -1.85
N TYR A 183 -0.63 21.19 -0.63
CA TYR A 183 0.57 21.83 -0.10
C TYR A 183 1.69 20.81 0.19
N ALA A 184 1.33 19.64 0.74
CA ALA A 184 2.27 18.55 0.95
C ALA A 184 2.82 18.01 -0.38
N GLU A 185 1.96 17.88 -1.41
CA GLU A 185 2.38 17.52 -2.76
C GLU A 185 3.46 18.45 -3.30
N GLU A 186 3.25 19.78 -3.16
CA GLU A 186 4.23 20.78 -3.57
C GLU A 186 5.58 20.57 -2.88
N LYS A 187 5.59 20.43 -1.56
CA LYS A 187 6.84 20.31 -0.78
C LYS A 187 7.58 18.99 -1.01
N ILE A 188 6.85 17.90 -1.19
CA ILE A 188 7.44 16.59 -1.50
C ILE A 188 7.97 16.56 -2.94
N ALA A 189 7.26 17.17 -3.90
CA ALA A 189 7.73 17.27 -5.27
C ALA A 189 9.01 18.12 -5.38
N GLU A 190 9.10 19.25 -4.66
CA GLU A 190 10.35 20.03 -4.57
C GLU A 190 11.52 19.18 -4.05
N MET A 191 11.27 18.26 -3.11
CA MET A 191 12.29 17.33 -2.61
C MET A 191 12.63 16.27 -3.66
N GLU A 192 11.62 15.65 -4.29
CA GLU A 192 11.83 14.65 -5.35
C GLU A 192 12.68 15.20 -6.48
N ASP A 193 12.39 16.43 -6.95
CA ASP A 193 13.16 17.11 -8.01
C ASP A 193 14.63 17.38 -7.61
N ALA A 194 14.91 17.49 -6.31
CA ALA A 194 16.27 17.67 -5.80
C ALA A 194 17.04 16.36 -5.58
N LEU A 195 16.36 15.21 -5.75
CA LEU A 195 16.93 13.87 -5.50
C LEU A 195 17.02 13.10 -6.82
N ASP A 196 18.14 12.46 -7.06
CA ASP A 196 18.41 11.69 -8.30
C ASP A 196 17.80 10.29 -8.18
N GLY A 197 16.50 10.18 -8.51
CA GLY A 197 15.81 8.89 -8.62
C GLY A 197 15.52 8.20 -7.28
N ALA A 198 15.44 8.93 -6.18
CA ALA A 198 15.03 8.37 -4.90
C ALA A 198 13.54 8.00 -4.90
N GLU A 199 13.20 6.82 -4.38
CA GLU A 199 11.81 6.42 -4.18
C GLU A 199 11.21 7.16 -2.98
N ILE A 200 10.00 7.67 -3.14
CA ILE A 200 9.28 8.44 -2.12
C ILE A 200 8.20 7.58 -1.48
N PHE A 201 8.27 7.45 -0.15
CA PHE A 201 7.32 6.74 0.68
C PHE A 201 6.64 7.72 1.64
N VAL A 202 5.34 7.91 1.52
CA VAL A 202 4.56 8.83 2.36
C VAL A 202 3.76 8.02 3.37
N ASN A 203 4.09 8.20 4.64
CA ASN A 203 3.33 7.58 5.73
C ASN A 203 2.01 8.28 5.94
N SER A 204 0.96 7.51 6.21
CA SER A 204 -0.27 8.07 6.78
C SER A 204 0.03 8.78 8.10
N ILE A 205 -0.76 9.79 8.41
CA ILE A 205 -0.70 10.48 9.70
C ILE A 205 -1.22 9.49 10.74
N LEU A 206 -0.35 9.04 11.65
CA LEU A 206 -0.79 8.25 12.79
C LEU A 206 -1.78 9.04 13.64
N PRO A 207 -2.94 8.48 14.01
CA PRO A 207 -3.89 9.17 14.89
C PRO A 207 -3.25 9.49 16.25
N VAL A 208 -3.91 10.28 17.04
CA VAL A 208 -3.62 10.44 18.47
C VAL A 208 -4.38 9.39 19.28
N SER A 209 -4.08 9.26 20.57
CA SER A 209 -4.85 8.39 21.44
C SER A 209 -6.34 8.77 21.45
N PRO A 210 -7.26 7.81 21.64
CA PRO A 210 -8.70 8.09 21.69
C PRO A 210 -9.06 9.18 22.72
N SER A 211 -8.42 9.15 23.87
CA SER A 211 -8.66 10.14 24.94
C SER A 211 -8.27 11.56 24.52
N LEU A 212 -7.19 11.72 23.76
CA LEU A 212 -6.79 13.03 23.26
C LEU A 212 -7.70 13.49 22.11
N ALA A 213 -8.15 12.59 21.25
CA ALA A 213 -9.10 12.92 20.18
C ALA A 213 -10.48 13.34 20.74
N GLU A 214 -10.86 12.87 21.94
CA GLU A 214 -12.05 13.34 22.64
C GLU A 214 -11.86 14.75 23.22
N GLN A 215 -10.67 15.06 23.74
CA GLN A 215 -10.33 16.35 24.33
C GLN A 215 -10.11 17.44 23.28
N ASP A 216 -9.48 17.09 22.16
CA ASP A 216 -9.21 18.02 21.04
C ASP A 216 -9.76 17.43 19.73
N PRO A 217 -11.01 17.79 19.35
CA PRO A 217 -11.67 17.23 18.18
C PRO A 217 -10.99 17.50 16.84
N VAL A 218 -10.01 18.40 16.77
CA VAL A 218 -9.27 18.67 15.55
C VAL A 218 -8.57 17.41 15.03
N TYR A 219 -8.14 16.53 15.94
CA TYR A 219 -7.46 15.28 15.58
C TYR A 219 -8.38 14.19 15.02
N ARG A 220 -9.71 14.34 15.14
CA ARG A 220 -10.68 13.43 14.47
C ARG A 220 -10.67 13.55 12.95
N LYS A 221 -9.95 14.51 12.40
CA LYS A 221 -9.81 14.72 10.96
C LYS A 221 -8.70 13.88 10.32
N VAL A 222 -7.95 13.10 11.10
CA VAL A 222 -6.81 12.31 10.60
C VAL A 222 -7.22 11.46 9.40
N ASP A 223 -8.34 10.74 9.49
CA ASP A 223 -8.82 9.87 8.40
C ASP A 223 -9.13 10.64 7.11
N GLU A 224 -9.71 11.84 7.22
CA GLU A 224 -9.97 12.72 6.09
C GLU A 224 -8.65 13.16 5.43
N TYR A 225 -7.65 13.52 6.23
CA TYR A 225 -6.33 13.92 5.75
C TYR A 225 -5.59 12.73 5.10
N ASN A 226 -5.66 11.55 5.71
CA ASN A 226 -5.06 10.33 5.17
C ASN A 226 -5.68 9.92 3.83
N SER A 227 -7.00 10.08 3.68
CA SER A 227 -7.68 9.85 2.40
C SER A 227 -7.13 10.74 1.29
N GLU A 228 -6.90 12.03 1.56
CA GLU A 228 -6.35 12.96 0.56
C GLU A 228 -4.86 12.70 0.28
N LEU A 229 -4.06 12.33 1.30
CA LEU A 229 -2.67 11.91 1.12
C LEU A 229 -2.56 10.66 0.24
N ARG A 230 -3.45 9.67 0.44
CA ARG A 230 -3.49 8.46 -0.40
C ARG A 230 -3.75 8.81 -1.87
N LYS A 231 -4.75 9.68 -2.15
CA LYS A 231 -5.03 10.16 -3.50
C LYS A 231 -3.85 10.91 -4.12
N MET A 232 -3.19 11.76 -3.34
CA MET A 232 -1.98 12.47 -3.73
C MET A 232 -0.87 11.50 -4.16
N CYS A 233 -0.60 10.49 -3.35
CA CYS A 233 0.41 9.48 -3.67
C CYS A 233 0.07 8.72 -4.96
N GLY A 234 -1.17 8.26 -5.13
CA GLY A 234 -1.62 7.59 -6.35
C GLY A 234 -1.47 8.47 -7.60
N LYS A 235 -1.75 9.77 -7.51
CA LYS A 235 -1.56 10.74 -8.60
C LYS A 235 -0.09 10.93 -8.98
N ARG A 236 0.80 10.92 -7.99
CA ARG A 236 2.25 11.18 -8.17
C ARG A 236 3.06 9.92 -8.44
N GLY A 237 2.50 8.73 -8.25
CA GLY A 237 3.23 7.47 -8.28
C GLY A 237 4.13 7.26 -7.06
N TRP A 238 3.89 7.97 -5.96
CA TRP A 238 4.56 7.77 -4.68
C TRP A 238 3.93 6.62 -3.90
N HIS A 239 4.71 5.95 -3.09
CA HIS A 239 4.23 4.87 -2.25
C HIS A 239 3.52 5.41 -1.00
N TYR A 240 2.27 5.03 -0.79
CA TYR A 240 1.53 5.36 0.43
C TYR A 240 1.68 4.24 1.45
N ILE A 241 2.10 4.57 2.67
CA ILE A 241 2.22 3.63 3.79
C ILE A 241 1.03 3.84 4.71
N ASP A 242 0.11 2.89 4.71
CA ASP A 242 -1.02 2.87 5.62
C ASP A 242 -0.59 2.36 7.00
N ASN A 243 -0.79 3.16 8.03
CA ASN A 243 -0.47 2.83 9.41
C ASN A 243 -1.73 2.72 10.30
N ASP A 244 -2.94 2.74 9.75
CA ASP A 244 -4.18 2.77 10.54
C ASP A 244 -4.34 1.50 11.37
N SER A 245 -4.03 0.33 10.80
CA SER A 245 -4.04 -0.94 11.52
C SER A 245 -3.01 -1.00 12.66
N LEU A 246 -1.86 -0.35 12.51
CA LEU A 246 -0.86 -0.26 13.58
C LEU A 246 -1.39 0.54 14.76
N ALA A 247 -1.98 1.70 14.51
CA ALA A 247 -2.54 2.53 15.56
C ALA A 247 -3.68 1.83 16.30
N ALA A 248 -4.54 1.09 15.57
CA ALA A 248 -5.61 0.30 16.16
C ALA A 248 -5.09 -0.87 17.02
N LYS A 249 -4.05 -1.56 16.54
CA LYS A 249 -3.50 -2.75 17.19
C LYS A 249 -2.59 -2.45 18.38
N TYR A 250 -1.85 -1.36 18.31
CA TYR A 250 -0.83 -0.98 19.28
C TYR A 250 -1.14 0.35 19.99
N GLY A 251 -2.42 0.65 20.16
CA GLY A 251 -2.90 1.88 20.81
C GLY A 251 -2.54 2.01 22.29
N ASP A 252 -2.09 0.93 22.92
CA ASP A 252 -1.51 0.91 24.27
C ASP A 252 -0.08 1.45 24.34
N LEU A 253 0.57 1.63 23.18
CA LEU A 253 1.94 2.14 23.07
C LEU A 253 2.02 3.67 22.87
N TYR A 254 0.96 4.42 23.19
CA TYR A 254 1.05 5.88 23.32
C TYR A 254 1.59 6.26 24.70
N VAL A 255 2.48 7.26 24.76
CA VAL A 255 2.85 7.88 26.02
C VAL A 255 1.67 8.71 26.58
N SER A 256 1.79 9.16 27.83
CA SER A 256 0.70 9.82 28.55
C SER A 256 0.14 11.09 27.89
N ASP A 257 0.85 11.70 26.95
CA ASP A 257 0.39 12.88 26.21
C ASP A 257 -0.58 12.52 25.07
N GLY A 258 -0.71 11.24 24.75
CA GLY A 258 -1.57 10.73 23.69
C GLY A 258 -1.14 11.05 22.26
N ILE A 259 0.04 11.66 22.07
CA ILE A 259 0.60 12.01 20.77
C ILE A 259 1.84 11.15 20.45
N HIS A 260 2.80 11.13 21.37
CA HIS A 260 4.05 10.43 21.18
C HIS A 260 3.90 8.93 21.44
N LEU A 261 4.88 8.17 20.95
CA LEU A 261 4.84 6.72 20.93
C LEU A 261 5.96 6.15 21.80
N GLU A 262 5.65 5.08 22.52
CA GLU A 262 6.62 4.29 23.28
C GLU A 262 7.63 3.60 22.34
N ALA A 263 8.81 3.31 22.86
CA ALA A 263 9.90 2.67 22.11
C ALA A 263 9.46 1.41 21.36
N GLY A 264 8.57 0.60 21.94
CA GLY A 264 8.07 -0.63 21.35
C GLY A 264 7.29 -0.45 20.05
N PHE A 265 6.68 0.71 19.84
CA PHE A 265 5.91 1.00 18.61
C PHE A 265 6.80 1.08 17.36
N TYR A 266 8.01 1.59 17.50
CA TYR A 266 8.90 1.86 16.37
C TYR A 266 9.29 0.61 15.59
N GLU A 267 9.40 -0.54 16.26
CA GLU A 267 9.67 -1.81 15.59
C GLU A 267 8.52 -2.20 14.66
N HIS A 268 7.29 -2.04 15.10
CA HIS A 268 6.10 -2.30 14.29
C HIS A 268 5.98 -1.32 13.14
N TRP A 269 6.22 -0.05 13.37
CA TRP A 269 6.19 0.99 12.35
C TRP A 269 7.27 0.77 11.29
N GLY A 270 8.51 0.49 11.71
CA GLY A 270 9.60 0.16 10.79
C GLY A 270 9.31 -1.07 9.93
N ARG A 271 8.73 -2.13 10.51
CA ARG A 271 8.31 -3.32 9.74
C ARG A 271 7.27 -2.97 8.69
N ASN A 272 6.26 -2.17 9.04
CA ASN A 272 5.23 -1.76 8.11
C ASN A 272 5.81 -0.96 6.93
N MET A 273 6.73 -0.02 7.20
CA MET A 273 7.44 0.71 6.15
C MET A 273 8.18 -0.23 5.18
N LEU A 274 8.88 -1.24 5.70
CA LEU A 274 9.63 -2.20 4.88
C LEU A 274 8.73 -3.15 4.11
N ILE A 275 7.58 -3.54 4.66
CA ILE A 275 6.59 -4.38 3.97
C ILE A 275 6.04 -3.64 2.74
N VAL A 276 5.65 -2.38 2.90
CA VAL A 276 5.18 -1.57 1.77
C VAL A 276 6.31 -1.36 0.75
N GLN A 277 7.54 -1.11 1.21
CA GLN A 277 8.70 -0.99 0.33
C GLN A 277 8.96 -2.27 -0.49
N ALA A 278 8.69 -3.45 0.07
CA ALA A 278 8.80 -4.72 -0.64
C ALA A 278 7.64 -4.94 -1.65
N GLY A 279 6.78 -3.95 -1.86
CA GLY A 279 5.64 -4.03 -2.79
C GLY A 279 4.45 -4.81 -2.24
N VAL A 280 4.43 -5.09 -0.94
CA VAL A 280 3.29 -5.78 -0.30
C VAL A 280 2.26 -4.73 0.11
N HIS A 281 1.15 -4.69 -0.61
CA HIS A 281 -0.04 -3.93 -0.20
C HIS A 281 -0.90 -4.81 0.69
N ILE A 282 -0.96 -4.51 1.97
CA ILE A 282 -1.89 -5.18 2.89
C ILE A 282 -3.23 -4.43 2.77
N ASP A 283 -4.08 -4.86 1.85
CA ASP A 283 -5.48 -4.43 1.81
C ASP A 283 -6.25 -5.16 2.92
N GLU A 284 -6.48 -4.49 4.03
CA GLU A 284 -7.46 -4.93 5.01
C GLU A 284 -8.87 -4.61 4.47
N GLY A 285 -9.46 -5.57 3.76
CA GLY A 285 -10.89 -5.59 3.44
C GLY A 285 -11.32 -4.88 2.17
N GLY A 286 -11.21 -5.57 1.07
CA GLY A 286 -11.89 -5.19 -0.17
C GLY A 286 -11.23 -5.87 -1.37
N THR A 287 -11.90 -6.85 -1.95
CA THR A 287 -11.56 -7.40 -3.25
C THR A 287 -11.59 -6.29 -4.30
N GLY A 288 -10.43 -5.75 -4.61
CA GLY A 288 -10.28 -4.74 -5.67
C GLY A 288 -8.82 -4.63 -6.02
N VAL A 289 -8.39 -5.37 -7.03
CA VAL A 289 -7.15 -5.09 -7.76
C VAL A 289 -7.45 -3.83 -8.55
N ASP A 290 -7.10 -2.67 -8.02
CA ASP A 290 -7.07 -1.45 -8.79
C ASP A 290 -5.64 -1.20 -9.29
N ARG A 291 -5.57 -1.16 -10.62
CA ARG A 291 -4.38 -0.92 -11.45
C ARG A 291 -3.91 0.52 -11.35
#